data_a1e1acf8069d8f71757fbf05cc4aa537
#
_entry.id   a1e1acf8069d8f71757fbf05cc4aa537
#
_cell.length_a   1.000
_cell.length_b   1.000
_cell.length_c   1.000
_cell.angle_alpha   90.00
_cell.angle_beta   90.00
_cell.angle_gamma   90.00
#
_symmetry.space_group_name_H-M   'P 1'
#
loop_
_entity.id
_entity.type
_entity.pdbx_description
1 polymer ?
#
loop_
_entity_poly.entity_id
_entity_poly.type
_entity_poly.pdbx_seq_one_letter_code
_entity_poly.pdbx_strand_id
1 'polypeptide(L)'
;MFRLDPKDLPPHLQKQVFKKLSEWDNRSKVELAPQKHEMVIKPKKKAPVIKTSKSLVEVEGFNISPIHAKLWRAVQHISGAELEFKGAIPKRRFSLDIAIPSLKIAIEVDGWQYHGKYKESHTRDRERQNLLTLAGWRILRYTAKQINESIESCVSEIESLVELVKNDK
;
A
#
# COMPACT_ATOMS: atom_id res chain seq x y z
N MET A 1 2.42 -7.70 23.75
CA MET A 1 1.50 -6.80 23.01
C MET A 1 1.50 -5.45 23.70
N PHE A 2 2.49 -4.60 23.37
CA PHE A 2 2.57 -3.25 23.96
C PHE A 2 1.56 -2.34 23.26
N ARG A 3 0.45 -2.07 23.92
CA ARG A 3 -0.43 -0.94 23.58
C ARG A 3 0.21 0.28 24.26
N LEU A 4 0.83 1.16 23.50
CA LEU A 4 1.17 2.49 23.98
C LEU A 4 -0.14 3.26 24.16
N ASP A 5 -0.56 3.43 25.43
CA ASP A 5 -1.66 4.33 25.77
C ASP A 5 -1.15 5.77 25.54
N PRO A 6 -1.92 6.67 24.91
CA PRO A 6 -1.53 8.08 24.79
C PRO A 6 -1.15 8.75 26.11
N LYS A 7 -1.57 8.20 27.24
CA LYS A 7 -1.22 8.67 28.60
C LYS A 7 0.22 8.32 29.02
N ASP A 8 0.83 7.34 28.35
CA ASP A 8 2.21 6.91 28.63
C ASP A 8 3.26 7.73 27.88
N LEU A 9 2.82 8.67 27.06
CA LEU A 9 3.71 9.58 26.32
C LEU A 9 4.23 10.72 27.24
N PRO A 10 5.43 11.25 26.98
CA PRO A 10 5.93 12.45 27.66
C PRO A 10 4.94 13.63 27.58
N PRO A 11 4.79 14.45 28.62
CA PRO A 11 3.73 15.49 28.69
C PRO A 11 3.69 16.47 27.51
N HIS A 12 4.84 16.77 26.91
CA HIS A 12 4.90 17.65 25.72
C HIS A 12 4.35 16.98 24.45
N LEU A 13 4.45 15.65 24.33
CA LEU A 13 3.88 14.89 23.22
C LEU A 13 2.39 14.61 23.43
N GLN A 14 1.95 14.37 24.66
CA GLN A 14 0.54 14.21 24.98
C GLN A 14 -0.30 15.40 24.49
N LYS A 15 0.13 16.64 24.80
CA LYS A 15 -0.59 17.85 24.35
C LYS A 15 -0.69 17.94 22.83
N GLN A 16 0.36 17.57 22.11
CA GLN A 16 0.33 17.59 20.63
C GLN A 16 -0.58 16.50 20.04
N VAL A 17 -0.56 15.31 20.61
CA VAL A 17 -1.42 14.18 20.17
C VAL A 17 -2.89 14.48 20.45
N PHE A 18 -3.24 14.94 21.65
CA PHE A 18 -4.62 15.30 21.99
C PHE A 18 -5.14 16.49 21.17
N LYS A 19 -4.30 17.48 20.89
CA LYS A 19 -4.67 18.60 20.00
C LYS A 19 -5.00 18.12 18.58
N LYS A 20 -4.16 17.25 17.99
CA LYS A 20 -4.41 16.69 16.67
C LYS A 20 -5.66 15.80 16.62
N LEU A 21 -5.91 15.01 17.67
CA LEU A 21 -7.11 14.18 17.75
C LEU A 21 -8.39 15.03 17.86
N SER A 22 -8.39 16.11 18.64
CA SER A 22 -9.54 17.02 18.72
C SER A 22 -9.78 17.81 17.43
N GLU A 23 -8.74 18.17 16.70
CA GLU A 23 -8.84 18.82 15.38
C GLU A 23 -9.41 17.84 14.33
N TRP A 24 -9.15 16.54 14.48
CA TRP A 24 -9.66 15.50 13.58
C TRP A 24 -11.16 15.25 13.81
N ASP A 25 -11.59 15.22 15.07
CA ASP A 25 -12.99 15.02 15.45
C ASP A 25 -13.89 16.19 15.02
N ASN A 26 -13.34 17.41 15.01
CA ASN A 26 -14.05 18.60 14.53
C ASN A 26 -14.15 18.69 12.99
N ARG A 27 -13.22 18.08 12.23
CA ARG A 27 -13.31 18.04 10.76
C ARG A 27 -14.40 17.12 10.23
N SER A 28 -14.80 16.11 10.99
CA SER A 28 -15.90 15.20 10.63
C SER A 28 -17.29 15.82 10.81
N LYS A 29 -17.41 16.99 11.41
CA LYS A 29 -18.68 17.71 11.66
C LYS A 29 -18.95 18.90 10.74
N VAL A 30 -18.07 19.20 9.79
CA VAL A 30 -18.31 20.25 8.81
C VAL A 30 -19.20 19.71 7.72
N GLU A 31 -20.50 20.01 7.78
CA GLU A 31 -21.45 19.83 6.67
C GLU A 31 -20.93 20.56 5.43
N LEU A 32 -20.69 19.79 4.37
CA LEU A 32 -20.35 20.31 3.05
C LEU A 32 -21.59 20.97 2.43
N ALA A 33 -21.70 22.28 2.56
CA ALA A 33 -22.62 23.05 1.72
C ALA A 33 -22.21 22.94 0.23
N PRO A 34 -23.14 22.70 -0.70
CA PRO A 34 -22.81 22.51 -2.10
C PRO A 34 -22.45 23.86 -2.75
N GLN A 35 -21.17 24.12 -2.96
CA GLN A 35 -20.74 25.21 -3.83
C GLN A 35 -20.90 24.77 -5.29
N LYS A 36 -21.92 25.31 -5.96
CA LYS A 36 -22.08 25.21 -7.41
C LYS A 36 -21.01 26.07 -8.10
N HIS A 37 -19.92 25.44 -8.52
CA HIS A 37 -19.05 25.99 -9.55
C HIS A 37 -19.41 25.37 -10.90
N GLU A 38 -20.08 26.15 -11.71
CA GLU A 38 -20.34 25.84 -13.10
C GLU A 38 -19.04 25.99 -13.90
N MET A 39 -18.31 24.87 -14.05
CA MET A 39 -17.15 24.81 -14.93
C MET A 39 -17.61 24.43 -16.32
N VAL A 40 -17.52 25.37 -17.26
CA VAL A 40 -17.69 25.13 -18.71
C VAL A 40 -16.57 24.20 -19.17
N ILE A 41 -16.88 22.93 -19.31
CA ILE A 41 -15.95 21.89 -19.79
C ILE A 41 -15.91 21.94 -21.31
N LYS A 42 -14.89 22.52 -21.91
CA LYS A 42 -14.58 22.35 -23.34
C LYS A 42 -14.27 20.88 -23.59
N PRO A 43 -14.82 20.23 -24.66
CA PRO A 43 -14.56 18.83 -24.94
C PRO A 43 -13.10 18.64 -25.33
N LYS A 44 -12.31 17.94 -24.48
CA LYS A 44 -10.95 17.50 -24.84
C LYS A 44 -11.06 16.37 -25.86
N LYS A 45 -10.38 16.53 -27.02
CA LYS A 45 -10.21 15.47 -28.03
C LYS A 45 -9.71 14.20 -27.33
N LYS A 46 -10.42 13.09 -27.48
CA LYS A 46 -10.00 11.78 -26.96
C LYS A 46 -8.69 11.38 -27.63
N ALA A 47 -7.63 11.31 -26.84
CA ALA A 47 -6.38 10.67 -27.29
C ALA A 47 -6.65 9.18 -27.60
N PRO A 48 -5.96 8.58 -28.59
CA PRO A 48 -6.18 7.19 -28.93
C PRO A 48 -5.87 6.31 -27.71
N VAL A 49 -6.85 5.51 -27.31
CA VAL A 49 -6.69 4.51 -26.25
C VAL A 49 -5.85 3.39 -26.82
N ILE A 50 -4.56 3.42 -26.57
CA ILE A 50 -3.70 2.25 -26.79
C ILE A 50 -4.15 1.21 -25.78
N LYS A 51 -4.99 0.27 -26.19
CA LYS A 51 -5.33 -0.93 -25.45
C LYS A 51 -4.11 -1.85 -25.44
N THR A 52 -3.14 -1.59 -24.57
CA THR A 52 -2.19 -2.63 -24.19
C THR A 52 -2.96 -3.60 -23.32
N SER A 53 -3.50 -4.66 -23.89
CA SER A 53 -3.95 -5.83 -23.16
C SER A 53 -2.71 -6.43 -22.49
N LYS A 54 -2.44 -6.03 -21.23
CA LYS A 54 -1.46 -6.73 -20.41
C LYS A 54 -2.04 -8.12 -20.20
N SER A 55 -1.54 -9.11 -20.94
CA SER A 55 -1.90 -10.51 -20.73
C SER A 55 -1.50 -10.85 -19.29
N LEU A 56 -2.48 -11.21 -18.46
CA LEU A 56 -2.23 -11.72 -17.13
C LEU A 56 -1.55 -13.09 -17.26
N VAL A 57 -0.72 -13.42 -16.29
CA VAL A 57 -0.02 -14.69 -16.19
C VAL A 57 -0.61 -15.44 -15.00
N GLU A 58 -0.96 -16.70 -15.21
CA GLU A 58 -1.39 -17.57 -14.12
C GLU A 58 -0.18 -18.06 -13.34
N VAL A 59 -0.20 -17.81 -12.03
CA VAL A 59 0.82 -18.28 -11.09
C VAL A 59 0.10 -18.73 -9.82
N GLU A 60 0.27 -20.00 -9.44
CA GLU A 60 -0.33 -20.59 -8.22
C GLU A 60 -1.86 -20.35 -8.12
N GLY A 61 -2.56 -20.40 -9.25
CA GLY A 61 -4.01 -20.16 -9.31
C GLY A 61 -4.43 -18.68 -9.31
N PHE A 62 -3.48 -17.75 -9.30
CA PHE A 62 -3.74 -16.31 -9.38
C PHE A 62 -3.41 -15.76 -10.77
N ASN A 63 -4.30 -14.91 -11.28
CA ASN A 63 -4.07 -14.16 -12.53
C ASN A 63 -3.43 -12.81 -12.20
N ILE A 64 -2.11 -12.73 -12.30
CA ILE A 64 -1.32 -11.55 -11.91
C ILE A 64 -0.60 -10.93 -13.10
N SER A 65 -0.10 -9.69 -12.94
CA SER A 65 0.67 -9.03 -14.00
C SER A 65 2.03 -9.72 -14.21
N PRO A 66 2.61 -9.68 -15.42
CA PRO A 66 3.93 -10.26 -15.68
C PRO A 66 5.03 -9.72 -14.75
N ILE A 67 4.93 -8.44 -14.37
CA ILE A 67 5.88 -7.81 -13.45
C ILE A 67 5.73 -8.37 -12.03
N HIS A 68 4.51 -8.56 -11.57
CA HIS A 68 4.23 -9.20 -10.28
C HIS A 68 4.75 -10.64 -10.29
N ALA A 69 4.45 -11.40 -11.35
CA ALA A 69 4.98 -12.76 -11.52
C ALA A 69 6.51 -12.82 -11.54
N LYS A 70 7.18 -11.82 -12.14
CA LYS A 70 8.64 -11.72 -12.15
C LYS A 70 9.20 -11.54 -10.74
N LEU A 71 8.63 -10.62 -9.95
CA LEU A 71 9.06 -10.39 -8.58
C LEU A 71 8.77 -11.63 -7.69
N TRP A 72 7.56 -12.23 -7.81
CA TRP A 72 7.21 -13.44 -7.08
C TRP A 72 8.23 -14.57 -7.29
N ARG A 73 8.56 -14.88 -8.55
CA ARG A 73 9.54 -15.92 -8.86
C ARG A 73 10.92 -15.68 -8.23
N ALA A 74 11.28 -14.41 -8.08
CA ALA A 74 12.55 -14.02 -7.47
C ALA A 74 12.57 -14.16 -5.94
N VAL A 75 11.41 -14.05 -5.26
CA VAL A 75 11.33 -14.03 -3.79
C VAL A 75 10.59 -15.22 -3.17
N GLN A 76 9.97 -16.10 -3.97
CA GLN A 76 9.22 -17.27 -3.50
C GLN A 76 10.06 -18.27 -2.66
N HIS A 77 11.39 -18.21 -2.77
CA HIS A 77 12.31 -19.03 -1.96
C HIS A 77 12.39 -18.56 -0.50
N ILE A 78 11.92 -17.33 -0.20
CA ILE A 78 11.92 -16.80 1.16
C ILE A 78 10.88 -17.53 1.99
N SER A 79 11.32 -18.16 3.09
CA SER A 79 10.44 -18.95 3.94
C SER A 79 9.26 -18.15 4.48
N GLY A 80 8.04 -18.65 4.25
CA GLY A 80 6.80 -18.02 4.68
C GLY A 80 6.31 -16.91 3.76
N ALA A 81 6.89 -16.76 2.55
CA ALA A 81 6.36 -15.86 1.54
C ALA A 81 5.05 -16.44 0.96
N GLU A 82 4.04 -15.58 0.82
CA GLU A 82 2.71 -15.90 0.29
C GLU A 82 2.32 -14.90 -0.79
N LEU A 83 1.80 -15.41 -1.91
CA LEU A 83 1.30 -14.63 -3.05
C LEU A 83 -0.16 -14.22 -2.79
N GLU A 84 -0.54 -12.98 -3.16
CA GLU A 84 -1.91 -12.46 -3.04
C GLU A 84 -2.50 -12.68 -1.63
N PHE A 85 -1.70 -12.41 -0.59
CA PHE A 85 -2.07 -12.65 0.79
C PHE A 85 -3.28 -11.82 1.23
N LYS A 86 -4.26 -12.49 1.84
CA LYS A 86 -5.47 -11.88 2.39
C LYS A 86 -5.48 -11.99 3.92
N GLY A 87 -6.11 -11.02 4.59
CA GLY A 87 -6.27 -11.06 6.04
C GLY A 87 -5.23 -10.25 6.82
N ALA A 88 -4.41 -9.44 6.15
CA ALA A 88 -3.48 -8.53 6.82
C ALA A 88 -4.14 -7.61 7.86
N ILE A 89 -5.38 -7.21 7.61
CA ILE A 89 -6.21 -6.44 8.54
C ILE A 89 -7.54 -7.17 8.75
N PRO A 90 -7.94 -7.48 9.99
CA PRO A 90 -9.21 -8.12 10.28
C PRO A 90 -10.40 -7.35 9.68
N LYS A 91 -11.36 -8.07 9.09
CA LYS A 91 -12.59 -7.53 8.50
C LYS A 91 -12.37 -6.62 7.27
N ARG A 92 -11.17 -6.55 6.69
CA ARG A 92 -10.89 -5.85 5.43
C ARG A 92 -10.62 -6.85 4.31
N ARG A 93 -11.05 -6.51 3.08
CA ARG A 93 -10.99 -7.41 1.90
C ARG A 93 -9.92 -7.01 0.89
N PHE A 94 -8.84 -6.40 1.32
CA PHE A 94 -7.72 -6.15 0.41
C PHE A 94 -6.66 -7.24 0.53
N SER A 95 -5.99 -7.54 -0.56
CA SER A 95 -4.82 -8.41 -0.61
C SER A 95 -3.53 -7.59 -0.59
N LEU A 96 -2.46 -8.22 -0.17
CA LEU A 96 -1.09 -7.78 -0.37
C LEU A 96 -0.52 -8.60 -1.52
N ASP A 97 0.17 -7.97 -2.46
CA ASP A 97 0.69 -8.66 -3.64
C ASP A 97 1.57 -9.84 -3.24
N ILE A 98 2.53 -9.62 -2.35
CA ILE A 98 3.34 -10.65 -1.71
C ILE A 98 3.46 -10.30 -0.23
N ALA A 99 3.38 -11.28 0.66
CA ALA A 99 3.53 -11.06 2.09
C ALA A 99 4.40 -12.14 2.75
N ILE A 100 5.02 -11.79 3.89
CA ILE A 100 5.59 -12.73 4.85
C ILE A 100 4.87 -12.50 6.18
N PRO A 101 3.70 -13.16 6.40
CA PRO A 101 2.80 -12.83 7.49
C PRO A 101 3.42 -13.00 8.89
N SER A 102 4.26 -14.00 9.07
CA SER A 102 4.97 -14.27 10.34
C SER A 102 5.89 -13.14 10.77
N LEU A 103 6.39 -12.34 9.81
CA LEU A 103 7.25 -11.19 10.01
C LEU A 103 6.52 -9.86 9.81
N LYS A 104 5.25 -9.89 9.38
CA LYS A 104 4.47 -8.71 8.98
C LYS A 104 5.18 -7.85 7.94
N ILE A 105 5.77 -8.49 6.95
CA ILE A 105 6.38 -7.82 5.80
C ILE A 105 5.41 -7.93 4.62
N ALA A 106 5.15 -6.82 3.96
CA ALA A 106 4.39 -6.72 2.73
C ALA A 106 5.27 -6.18 1.60
N ILE A 107 5.14 -6.77 0.42
CA ILE A 107 5.88 -6.36 -0.77
C ILE A 107 4.84 -6.10 -1.86
N GLU A 108 4.80 -4.88 -2.37
CA GLU A 108 3.80 -4.44 -3.35
C GLU A 108 4.45 -3.99 -4.65
N VAL A 109 3.83 -4.35 -5.75
CA VAL A 109 4.22 -3.93 -7.09
C VAL A 109 3.37 -2.74 -7.52
N ASP A 110 3.99 -1.55 -7.54
CA ASP A 110 3.33 -0.37 -8.07
C ASP A 110 3.16 -0.52 -9.59
N GLY A 111 1.95 -0.90 -9.98
CA GLY A 111 1.54 -0.86 -11.37
C GLY A 111 1.63 0.57 -11.88
N TRP A 112 1.85 0.74 -13.18
CA TRP A 112 1.77 2.04 -13.81
C TRP A 112 0.33 2.54 -13.71
N GLN A 113 0.04 3.30 -12.66
CA GLN A 113 -1.24 3.99 -12.54
C GLN A 113 -1.19 5.22 -13.45
N TYR A 114 -2.13 5.27 -14.36
CA TYR A 114 -2.45 6.47 -15.13
C TYR A 114 -2.63 7.63 -14.17
N HIS A 115 -1.71 8.60 -14.20
CA HIS A 115 -1.84 9.88 -13.52
C HIS A 115 -3.07 10.64 -14.06
N GLY A 116 -4.26 10.32 -13.59
CA GLY A 116 -5.45 11.00 -14.10
C GLY A 116 -6.80 10.55 -13.57
N LYS A 117 -6.90 9.51 -12.79
CA LYS A 117 -8.18 9.06 -12.26
C LYS A 117 -8.23 9.03 -10.73
N TYR A 118 -8.93 10.04 -10.20
CA TYR A 118 -9.62 10.10 -8.92
C TYR A 118 -8.79 10.40 -7.66
N LYS A 119 -9.02 11.59 -7.11
CA LYS A 119 -8.61 12.01 -5.76
C LYS A 119 -9.10 11.02 -4.67
N GLU A 120 -10.24 10.37 -4.89
CA GLU A 120 -10.82 9.36 -3.99
C GLU A 120 -9.98 8.07 -3.91
N SER A 121 -9.38 7.64 -5.01
CA SER A 121 -8.47 6.49 -5.04
C SER A 121 -7.24 6.72 -4.15
N HIS A 122 -6.63 7.89 -4.22
CA HIS A 122 -5.48 8.24 -3.40
C HIS A 122 -5.79 8.30 -1.90
N THR A 123 -7.01 8.70 -1.51
CA THR A 123 -7.41 8.72 -0.10
C THR A 123 -7.52 7.31 0.44
N ARG A 124 -8.18 6.40 -0.29
CA ARG A 124 -8.32 4.99 0.11
C ARG A 124 -6.98 4.26 0.19
N ASP A 125 -6.07 4.54 -0.75
CA ASP A 125 -4.72 3.95 -0.72
C ASP A 125 -3.92 4.40 0.51
N ARG A 126 -4.03 5.68 0.88
CA ARG A 126 -3.40 6.20 2.11
C ARG A 126 -4.02 5.60 3.37
N GLU A 127 -5.34 5.50 3.43
CA GLU A 127 -6.03 4.85 4.55
C GLU A 127 -5.60 3.39 4.70
N ARG A 128 -5.52 2.64 3.58
CA ARG A 128 -5.03 1.28 3.56
C ARG A 128 -3.60 1.19 4.09
N GLN A 129 -2.71 2.04 3.61
CA GLN A 129 -1.33 2.07 4.06
C GLN A 129 -1.20 2.41 5.54
N ASN A 130 -1.96 3.38 6.04
CA ASN A 130 -2.00 3.74 7.45
C ASN A 130 -2.50 2.57 8.32
N LEU A 131 -3.53 1.86 7.89
CA LEU A 131 -4.05 0.69 8.61
C LEU A 131 -3.01 -0.44 8.68
N LEU A 132 -2.29 -0.70 7.60
CA LEU A 132 -1.21 -1.68 7.58
C LEU A 132 -0.08 -1.29 8.52
N THR A 133 0.34 -0.03 8.49
CA THR A 133 1.38 0.50 9.39
C THR A 133 0.96 0.39 10.86
N LEU A 134 -0.28 0.76 11.20
CA LEU A 134 -0.81 0.64 12.55
C LEU A 134 -0.94 -0.82 13.02
N ALA A 135 -1.15 -1.74 12.10
CA ALA A 135 -1.14 -3.17 12.37
C ALA A 135 0.28 -3.77 12.47
N GLY A 136 1.31 -2.95 12.31
CA GLY A 136 2.72 -3.33 12.43
C GLY A 136 3.31 -3.95 11.17
N TRP A 137 2.67 -3.77 10.01
CA TRP A 137 3.23 -4.21 8.74
C TRP A 137 4.34 -3.27 8.25
N ARG A 138 5.46 -3.83 7.80
CA ARG A 138 6.53 -3.14 7.08
C ARG A 138 6.30 -3.35 5.61
N ILE A 139 6.24 -2.27 4.83
CA ILE A 139 5.84 -2.32 3.43
C ILE A 139 7.00 -1.87 2.56
N LEU A 140 7.41 -2.73 1.62
CA LEU A 140 8.28 -2.38 0.50
C LEU A 140 7.44 -2.26 -0.77
N ARG A 141 7.72 -1.25 -1.58
CA ARG A 141 6.98 -1.01 -2.84
C ARG A 141 7.98 -0.85 -3.98
N TYR A 142 7.75 -1.58 -5.04
CA TYR A 142 8.62 -1.56 -6.22
C TYR A 142 7.84 -1.19 -7.47
N THR A 143 8.37 -0.26 -8.21
CA THR A 143 7.84 0.09 -9.53
C THR A 143 8.21 -0.97 -10.57
N ALA A 144 7.44 -1.06 -11.65
CA ALA A 144 7.76 -1.94 -12.76
C ALA A 144 9.16 -1.66 -13.36
N LYS A 145 9.63 -0.42 -13.28
CA LYS A 145 10.97 -0.04 -13.73
C LYS A 145 12.05 -0.69 -12.87
N GLN A 146 11.97 -0.55 -11.55
CA GLN A 146 12.94 -1.16 -10.61
C GLN A 146 13.00 -2.67 -10.79
N ILE A 147 11.85 -3.36 -10.87
CA ILE A 147 11.78 -4.82 -11.06
C ILE A 147 12.41 -5.24 -12.41
N ASN A 148 12.27 -4.43 -13.45
CA ASN A 148 12.83 -4.77 -14.76
C ASN A 148 14.33 -4.52 -14.85
N GLU A 149 14.80 -3.43 -14.29
CA GLU A 149 16.18 -2.97 -14.44
C GLU A 149 17.12 -3.51 -13.37
N SER A 150 16.59 -3.84 -12.16
CA SER A 150 17.41 -4.18 -11.00
C SER A 150 16.70 -5.15 -10.06
N ILE A 151 16.24 -6.28 -10.57
CA ILE A 151 15.51 -7.28 -9.75
C ILE A 151 16.36 -7.80 -8.58
N GLU A 152 17.65 -7.98 -8.78
CA GLU A 152 18.59 -8.44 -7.76
C GLU A 152 18.68 -7.44 -6.60
N SER A 153 18.64 -6.13 -6.87
CA SER A 153 18.60 -5.10 -5.84
C SER A 153 17.31 -5.17 -5.03
N CYS A 154 16.16 -5.35 -5.70
CA CYS A 154 14.88 -5.53 -5.01
C CYS A 154 14.90 -6.75 -4.09
N VAL A 155 15.43 -7.88 -4.56
CA VAL A 155 15.55 -9.11 -3.74
C VAL A 155 16.47 -8.88 -2.54
N SER A 156 17.63 -8.27 -2.74
CA SER A 156 18.58 -7.97 -1.66
C SER A 156 17.99 -7.06 -0.58
N GLU A 157 17.19 -6.06 -0.96
CA GLU A 157 16.48 -5.18 -0.01
C GLU A 157 15.43 -5.95 0.79
N ILE A 158 14.69 -6.86 0.12
CA ILE A 158 13.68 -7.70 0.79
C ILE A 158 14.34 -8.65 1.79
N GLU A 159 15.41 -9.33 1.39
CA GLU A 159 16.17 -10.25 2.25
C GLU A 159 16.78 -9.50 3.45
N SER A 160 17.35 -8.32 3.22
CA SER A 160 17.88 -7.46 4.29
C SER A 160 16.79 -7.07 5.30
N LEU A 161 15.59 -6.74 4.84
CA LEU A 161 14.46 -6.45 5.73
C LEU A 161 14.01 -7.69 6.50
N VAL A 162 13.99 -8.87 5.87
CA VAL A 162 13.66 -10.14 6.52
C VAL A 162 14.65 -10.46 7.65
N GLU A 163 15.95 -10.30 7.40
CA GLU A 163 16.99 -10.50 8.41
C GLU A 163 16.89 -9.49 9.56
N LEU A 164 16.70 -8.21 9.24
CA LEU A 164 16.49 -7.17 10.24
C LEU A 164 15.34 -7.53 11.20
N VAL A 165 14.19 -7.93 10.64
CA VAL A 165 13.00 -8.24 11.45
C VAL A 165 13.16 -9.53 12.24
N LYS A 166 13.94 -10.50 11.77
CA LYS A 166 14.25 -11.72 12.53
C LYS A 166 15.15 -11.44 13.72
N ASN A 167 16.09 -10.51 13.56
CA ASN A 167 17.05 -10.16 14.62
C ASN A 167 16.45 -9.22 15.69
N ASP A 168 15.32 -8.55 15.38
CA ASP A 168 14.59 -7.67 16.30
C ASP A 168 13.63 -8.46 17.25
N LYS A 169 13.53 -9.78 17.12
CA LYS A 169 12.69 -10.67 17.96
C LYS A 169 13.49 -11.36 19.03
#